data_536e7b2c7a77066efc2fed84ca91977d
#
_entry.id   536e7b2c7a77066efc2fed84ca91977d
#
_cell.length_a   1.000
_cell.length_b   1.000
_cell.length_c   1.000
_cell.angle_alpha   90.00
_cell.angle_beta   90.00
_cell.angle_gamma   90.00
#
_symmetry.space_group_name_H-M   'P 1'
#
loop_
_entity.id
_entity.type
_entity.pdbx_description
1 polymer ?
#
loop_
_entity_poly.entity_id
_entity_poly.type
_entity_poly.pdbx_seq_one_letter_code
_entity_poly.pdbx_strand_id
1 'polypeptide(L)'
;MYLGVQGLMPDDLGAVTEATMARIREHGFTGVAARYFEPLSATRESVTRLRDIMEAGGVDPCQAVAVHPDLLAWSPEVRSEGVRAMQHMCRVTRWLGAGNLYVRPGSRNPAGSWYPHPDNFTDEAFSTLVDSLRQVCAAAEEHGVMLAVEGHTLSILDTPERIRDLIEAVGSPTLRFNADPVNFVSSLREAYATTEMIDHLFDVLGDYTICGHAKDFFVEDQLVLHLEEAAVGEGLLDQATFLRRFEECCPDGYVQIEHLPDDKIPAARESLFDTGIAAGIAWKGLLRQLRC
;
A
#
# COMPACT_ATOMS: atom_id res chain seq x y z
N MET A 1 -6.51 -13.57 -6.65
CA MET A 1 -5.99 -12.60 -5.63
C MET A 1 -6.68 -12.78 -4.30
N TYR A 2 -6.22 -12.11 -3.25
CA TYR A 2 -6.78 -12.13 -1.89
C TYR A 2 -7.31 -10.74 -1.51
N LEU A 3 -8.28 -10.71 -0.59
CA LEU A 3 -8.85 -9.47 -0.08
C LEU A 3 -8.31 -9.19 1.32
N GLY A 4 -7.66 -8.03 1.48
CA GLY A 4 -7.09 -7.53 2.71
C GLY A 4 -7.67 -6.20 3.14
N VAL A 5 -7.24 -5.72 4.29
CA VAL A 5 -7.66 -4.42 4.84
C VAL A 5 -6.50 -3.73 5.55
N GLN A 6 -6.42 -2.42 5.41
CA GLN A 6 -5.73 -1.52 6.33
C GLN A 6 -6.75 -0.95 7.31
N GLY A 7 -6.47 -1.06 8.60
CA GLY A 7 -7.44 -0.79 9.66
C GLY A 7 -7.84 -2.07 10.39
N LEU A 8 -8.81 -2.01 11.27
CA LEU A 8 -9.28 -3.09 12.16
C LEU A 8 -8.22 -3.62 13.14
N MET A 9 -6.97 -3.17 13.04
CA MET A 9 -5.89 -3.44 14.01
C MET A 9 -5.78 -2.27 14.99
N PRO A 10 -5.49 -2.51 16.27
CA PRO A 10 -5.17 -1.43 17.20
C PRO A 10 -3.82 -0.77 16.82
N ASP A 11 -3.67 0.52 17.14
CA ASP A 11 -2.41 1.25 16.94
C ASP A 11 -1.24 0.63 17.72
N ASP A 12 -1.52 0.18 18.94
CA ASP A 12 -0.59 -0.64 19.72
C ASP A 12 -0.72 -2.11 19.34
N LEU A 13 0.21 -2.60 18.52
CA LEU A 13 0.24 -4.01 18.12
C LEU A 13 0.45 -4.98 19.30
N GLY A 14 0.89 -4.48 20.46
CA GLY A 14 0.94 -5.24 21.71
C GLY A 14 -0.44 -5.58 22.27
N ALA A 15 -1.47 -4.81 21.92
CA ALA A 15 -2.86 -5.03 22.31
C ALA A 15 -3.62 -6.03 21.41
N VAL A 16 -3.00 -6.51 20.32
CA VAL A 16 -3.63 -7.50 19.41
C VAL A 16 -3.88 -8.82 20.13
N THR A 17 -5.09 -9.36 19.93
CA THR A 17 -5.58 -10.60 20.55
C THR A 17 -6.27 -11.50 19.51
N GLU A 18 -6.62 -12.71 19.91
CA GLU A 18 -7.46 -13.62 19.10
C GLU A 18 -8.81 -12.98 18.73
N ALA A 19 -9.40 -12.17 19.62
CA ALA A 19 -10.64 -11.45 19.33
C ALA A 19 -10.46 -10.42 18.19
N THR A 20 -9.27 -9.80 18.08
CA THR A 20 -8.94 -8.92 16.94
C THR A 20 -8.97 -9.72 15.64
N MET A 21 -8.38 -10.90 15.62
CA MET A 21 -8.37 -11.76 14.42
C MET A 21 -9.77 -12.26 14.07
N ALA A 22 -10.55 -12.67 15.08
CA ALA A 22 -11.94 -13.08 14.88
C ALA A 22 -12.75 -11.95 14.22
N ARG A 23 -12.62 -10.70 14.70
CA ARG A 23 -13.28 -9.54 14.11
C ARG A 23 -12.89 -9.32 12.65
N ILE A 24 -11.60 -9.40 12.30
CA ILE A 24 -11.12 -9.27 10.93
C ILE A 24 -11.74 -10.36 10.02
N ARG A 25 -11.80 -11.58 10.51
CA ARG A 25 -12.44 -12.72 9.81
C ARG A 25 -13.94 -12.55 9.66
N GLU A 26 -14.63 -12.05 10.69
CA GLU A 26 -16.07 -11.74 10.65
C GLU A 26 -16.43 -10.70 9.59
N HIS A 27 -15.54 -9.71 9.35
CA HIS A 27 -15.64 -8.77 8.24
C HIS A 27 -15.27 -9.38 6.88
N GLY A 28 -14.89 -10.65 6.83
CA GLY A 28 -14.62 -11.39 5.58
C GLY A 28 -13.25 -11.14 4.96
N PHE A 29 -12.27 -10.67 5.75
CA PHE A 29 -10.89 -10.52 5.28
C PHE A 29 -10.02 -11.71 5.65
N THR A 30 -9.02 -11.98 4.80
CA THR A 30 -8.01 -13.03 5.02
C THR A 30 -6.64 -12.45 5.33
N GLY A 31 -6.45 -11.15 5.13
CA GLY A 31 -5.21 -10.45 5.40
C GLY A 31 -5.42 -9.06 5.96
N VAL A 32 -4.47 -8.58 6.73
CA VAL A 32 -4.46 -7.24 7.32
C VAL A 32 -3.06 -6.65 7.31
N ALA A 33 -2.98 -5.32 7.14
CA ALA A 33 -1.72 -4.61 7.29
C ALA A 33 -1.37 -4.42 8.77
N ALA A 34 -0.09 -4.63 9.11
CA ALA A 34 0.45 -4.36 10.43
C ALA A 34 1.24 -3.04 10.43
N ARG A 35 0.72 -1.99 11.08
CA ARG A 35 1.32 -0.67 11.13
C ARG A 35 2.14 -0.47 12.39
N TYR A 36 3.41 -0.13 12.22
CA TYR A 36 4.38 0.14 13.29
C TYR A 36 4.60 1.65 13.43
N PHE A 37 4.02 2.26 14.47
CA PHE A 37 4.21 3.70 14.78
C PHE A 37 5.61 3.98 15.34
N GLU A 38 6.18 3.04 16.10
CA GLU A 38 7.51 3.09 16.68
C GLU A 38 8.36 1.94 16.10
N PRO A 39 8.73 1.99 14.79
CA PRO A 39 9.33 0.85 14.10
C PRO A 39 10.60 0.32 14.78
N LEU A 40 11.45 1.21 15.31
CA LEU A 40 12.71 0.83 15.96
C LEU A 40 12.50 0.14 17.33
N SER A 41 11.32 0.22 17.93
CA SER A 41 10.98 -0.45 19.18
C SER A 41 10.56 -1.92 19.00
N ALA A 42 10.26 -2.31 17.73
CA ALA A 42 9.80 -3.67 17.42
C ALA A 42 10.90 -4.70 17.67
N THR A 43 10.68 -5.60 18.62
CA THR A 43 11.60 -6.68 18.96
C THR A 43 11.17 -8.00 18.30
N ARG A 44 12.11 -8.94 18.17
CA ARG A 44 11.78 -10.27 17.64
C ARG A 44 10.69 -10.96 18.47
N GLU A 45 10.71 -10.79 19.78
CA GLU A 45 9.72 -11.38 20.71
C GLU A 45 8.33 -10.80 20.45
N SER A 46 8.17 -9.46 20.43
CA SER A 46 6.88 -8.82 20.19
C SER A 46 6.31 -9.16 18.80
N VAL A 47 7.16 -9.20 17.77
CA VAL A 47 6.75 -9.53 16.40
C VAL A 47 6.38 -11.00 16.25
N THR A 48 7.14 -11.91 16.90
CA THR A 48 6.80 -13.35 16.89
C THR A 48 5.46 -13.60 17.55
N ARG A 49 5.21 -12.96 18.73
CA ARG A 49 3.91 -13.05 19.41
C ARG A 49 2.77 -12.59 18.49
N LEU A 50 2.93 -11.45 17.81
CA LEU A 50 1.93 -10.94 16.86
C LEU A 50 1.68 -11.94 15.72
N ARG A 51 2.73 -12.45 15.10
CA ARG A 51 2.64 -13.46 14.04
C ARG A 51 1.87 -14.69 14.51
N ASP A 52 2.21 -15.22 15.68
CA ASP A 52 1.60 -16.44 16.22
C ASP A 52 0.09 -16.26 16.48
N ILE A 53 -0.34 -15.04 16.92
CA ILE A 53 -1.76 -14.70 17.07
C ILE A 53 -2.45 -14.61 15.70
N MET A 54 -1.82 -13.98 14.72
CA MET A 54 -2.38 -13.86 13.37
C MET A 54 -2.52 -15.23 12.70
N GLU A 55 -1.48 -16.07 12.79
CA GLU A 55 -1.49 -17.45 12.27
C GLU A 55 -2.58 -18.30 12.92
N ALA A 56 -2.69 -18.27 14.26
CA ALA A 56 -3.75 -18.98 15.00
C ALA A 56 -5.16 -18.50 14.61
N GLY A 57 -5.32 -17.22 14.31
CA GLY A 57 -6.58 -16.62 13.87
C GLY A 57 -6.88 -16.80 12.37
N GLY A 58 -5.95 -17.37 11.59
CA GLY A 58 -6.10 -17.54 10.15
C GLY A 58 -6.17 -16.23 9.36
N VAL A 59 -5.37 -15.23 9.79
CA VAL A 59 -5.25 -13.91 9.14
C VAL A 59 -3.80 -13.70 8.75
N ASP A 60 -3.55 -13.44 7.47
CA ASP A 60 -2.21 -13.21 6.95
C ASP A 60 -1.75 -11.77 7.23
N PRO A 61 -0.49 -11.53 7.63
CA PRO A 61 0.11 -10.21 7.60
C PRO A 61 0.43 -9.85 6.15
N CYS A 62 -0.54 -9.29 5.42
CA CYS A 62 -0.38 -9.05 3.99
C CYS A 62 0.63 -7.95 3.67
N GLN A 63 0.79 -6.96 4.56
CA GLN A 63 1.74 -5.87 4.42
C GLN A 63 2.23 -5.38 5.80
N ALA A 64 3.53 -5.11 5.93
CA ALA A 64 4.07 -4.35 7.05
C ALA A 64 4.17 -2.87 6.66
N VAL A 65 3.73 -1.98 7.55
CA VAL A 65 3.75 -0.53 7.34
C VAL A 65 4.51 0.13 8.47
N ALA A 66 5.36 1.10 8.17
CA ALA A 66 6.14 1.82 9.19
C ALA A 66 5.91 3.33 9.13
N VAL A 67 5.77 3.95 10.28
CA VAL A 67 5.92 5.40 10.44
C VAL A 67 7.39 5.70 10.66
N HIS A 68 8.02 6.45 9.76
CA HIS A 68 9.44 6.73 9.80
C HIS A 68 9.75 8.13 9.26
N PRO A 69 10.90 8.74 9.58
CA PRO A 69 11.36 9.96 8.92
C PRO A 69 11.46 9.79 7.40
N ASP A 70 11.22 10.88 6.66
CA ASP A 70 11.16 10.81 5.21
C ASP A 70 12.51 10.46 4.58
N LEU A 71 12.50 9.53 3.62
CA LEU A 71 13.67 9.10 2.85
C LEU A 71 14.19 10.17 1.89
N LEU A 72 13.40 11.23 1.68
CA LEU A 72 13.70 12.38 0.84
C LEU A 72 13.91 13.68 1.66
N ALA A 73 13.87 13.63 2.99
CA ALA A 73 14.06 14.80 3.85
C ALA A 73 15.32 15.61 3.50
N TRP A 74 15.28 16.92 3.68
CA TRP A 74 16.42 17.81 3.42
C TRP A 74 17.63 17.46 4.26
N SER A 75 17.45 17.23 5.58
CA SER A 75 18.53 16.86 6.47
C SER A 75 19.04 15.46 6.18
N PRO A 76 20.35 15.28 5.92
CA PRO A 76 20.97 13.95 5.80
C PRO A 76 20.80 13.10 7.06
N GLU A 77 20.75 13.70 8.25
CA GLU A 77 20.56 13.02 9.52
C GLU A 77 19.14 12.43 9.61
N VAL A 78 18.13 13.21 9.24
CA VAL A 78 16.71 12.76 9.20
C VAL A 78 16.53 11.63 8.18
N ARG A 79 17.12 11.77 6.99
CA ARG A 79 17.12 10.68 5.99
C ARG A 79 17.79 9.41 6.49
N SER A 80 18.96 9.55 7.13
CA SER A 80 19.70 8.40 7.70
C SER A 80 18.88 7.69 8.79
N GLU A 81 18.11 8.42 9.57
CA GLU A 81 17.19 7.83 10.56
C GLU A 81 16.04 7.07 9.86
N GLY A 82 15.45 7.65 8.82
CA GLY A 82 14.44 6.98 8.00
C GLY A 82 14.98 5.70 7.36
N VAL A 83 16.17 5.74 6.77
CA VAL A 83 16.84 4.55 6.21
C VAL A 83 17.05 3.48 7.27
N ARG A 84 17.58 3.84 8.47
CA ARG A 84 17.77 2.88 9.57
C ARG A 84 16.45 2.25 10.04
N ALA A 85 15.39 3.05 10.12
CA ALA A 85 14.07 2.55 10.48
C ALA A 85 13.58 1.52 9.45
N MET A 86 13.68 1.83 8.16
CA MET A 86 13.27 0.92 7.09
C MET A 86 14.15 -0.33 7.00
N GLN A 87 15.46 -0.23 7.22
CA GLN A 87 16.36 -1.39 7.33
C GLN A 87 15.99 -2.30 8.51
N HIS A 88 15.63 -1.71 9.66
CA HIS A 88 15.10 -2.50 10.78
C HIS A 88 13.78 -3.17 10.42
N MET A 89 12.90 -2.45 9.72
CA MET A 89 11.61 -2.99 9.27
C MET A 89 11.75 -4.14 8.27
N CYS A 90 12.79 -4.21 7.47
CA CYS A 90 13.07 -5.41 6.66
C CYS A 90 13.20 -6.66 7.55
N ARG A 91 13.88 -6.59 8.69
CA ARG A 91 13.96 -7.69 9.66
C ARG A 91 12.61 -7.98 10.31
N VAL A 92 11.89 -6.93 10.72
CA VAL A 92 10.56 -7.05 11.30
C VAL A 92 9.59 -7.73 10.33
N THR A 93 9.56 -7.31 9.07
CA THR A 93 8.74 -7.90 8.00
C THR A 93 9.05 -9.39 7.83
N ARG A 94 10.34 -9.77 7.85
CA ARG A 94 10.76 -11.18 7.81
C ARG A 94 10.30 -11.96 9.05
N TRP A 95 10.40 -11.40 10.25
CA TRP A 95 9.97 -12.07 11.48
C TRP A 95 8.46 -12.25 11.54
N LEU A 96 7.73 -11.24 11.06
CA LEU A 96 6.27 -11.27 10.96
C LEU A 96 5.77 -12.26 9.92
N GLY A 97 6.55 -12.50 8.86
CA GLY A 97 6.12 -13.25 7.69
C GLY A 97 5.20 -12.46 6.76
N ALA A 98 5.27 -11.12 6.80
CA ALA A 98 4.44 -10.29 5.95
C ALA A 98 4.81 -10.40 4.47
N GLY A 99 3.82 -10.25 3.60
CA GLY A 99 3.98 -10.38 2.16
C GLY A 99 4.94 -9.35 1.56
N ASN A 100 4.95 -8.13 2.10
CA ASN A 100 5.87 -7.07 1.71
C ASN A 100 6.00 -6.00 2.81
N LEU A 101 7.00 -5.12 2.64
CA LEU A 101 7.15 -3.88 3.42
C LEU A 101 6.75 -2.70 2.54
N TYR A 102 5.78 -1.92 3.00
CA TYR A 102 5.31 -0.72 2.33
C TYR A 102 6.35 0.41 2.35
N VAL A 103 6.50 1.10 1.22
CA VAL A 103 7.42 2.22 1.04
C VAL A 103 6.66 3.44 0.56
N ARG A 104 6.67 4.51 1.35
CA ARG A 104 6.05 5.79 0.98
C ARG A 104 6.82 6.46 -0.16
N PRO A 105 6.15 7.27 -1.00
CA PRO A 105 6.80 7.93 -2.15
C PRO A 105 7.88 8.94 -1.75
N GLY A 106 7.72 9.58 -0.58
CA GLY A 106 8.63 10.62 -0.11
C GLY A 106 8.32 12.02 -0.64
N SER A 107 8.74 13.03 0.14
CA SER A 107 8.60 14.44 -0.23
C SER A 107 9.69 15.31 0.41
N ARG A 108 10.03 16.41 -0.26
CA ARG A 108 10.81 17.53 0.31
C ARG A 108 9.99 18.37 1.29
N ASN A 109 8.68 18.17 1.38
CA ASN A 109 7.84 18.90 2.32
C ASN A 109 8.08 18.41 3.76
N PRO A 110 8.41 19.30 4.71
CA PRO A 110 8.65 18.91 6.09
C PRO A 110 7.42 18.39 6.82
N ALA A 111 6.22 18.61 6.28
CA ALA A 111 4.99 18.06 6.84
C ALA A 111 4.81 16.56 6.59
N GLY A 112 5.54 15.98 5.63
CA GLY A 112 5.56 14.53 5.39
C GLY A 112 5.49 14.13 3.92
N SER A 113 5.57 12.83 3.70
CA SER A 113 5.74 12.18 2.39
C SER A 113 4.60 12.41 1.39
N TRP A 114 3.43 12.80 1.86
CA TRP A 114 2.20 12.96 1.08
C TRP A 114 1.85 14.41 0.76
N TYR A 115 2.72 15.36 1.14
CA TYR A 115 2.48 16.78 0.91
C TYR A 115 3.29 17.28 -0.27
N PRO A 116 2.70 18.13 -1.14
CA PRO A 116 3.39 18.64 -2.32
C PRO A 116 4.54 19.59 -1.95
N HIS A 117 5.59 19.56 -2.74
CA HIS A 117 6.69 20.51 -2.67
C HIS A 117 7.28 20.72 -4.07
N PRO A 118 7.61 21.98 -4.49
CA PRO A 118 8.14 22.23 -5.83
C PRO A 118 9.44 21.47 -6.12
N ASP A 119 10.29 21.25 -5.13
CA ASP A 119 11.56 20.54 -5.29
C ASP A 119 11.40 19.00 -5.37
N ASN A 120 10.18 18.45 -5.23
CA ASN A 120 9.93 17.04 -5.51
C ASN A 120 10.24 16.69 -6.97
N PHE A 121 10.10 17.65 -7.90
CA PHE A 121 10.24 17.44 -9.35
C PHE A 121 11.65 17.68 -9.86
N THR A 122 12.66 17.73 -8.99
CA THR A 122 14.07 17.94 -9.38
C THR A 122 14.84 16.62 -9.52
N ASP A 123 15.88 16.61 -10.37
CA ASP A 123 16.79 15.46 -10.51
C ASP A 123 17.58 15.18 -9.24
N GLU A 124 17.87 16.22 -8.45
CA GLU A 124 18.53 16.07 -7.15
C GLU A 124 17.65 15.28 -6.17
N ALA A 125 16.36 15.63 -6.09
CA ALA A 125 15.40 14.91 -5.24
C ALA A 125 15.29 13.43 -5.67
N PHE A 126 15.20 13.17 -6.97
CA PHE A 126 15.15 11.81 -7.51
C PHE A 126 16.41 11.01 -7.16
N SER A 127 17.59 11.57 -7.40
CA SER A 127 18.86 10.92 -7.06
C SER A 127 18.97 10.65 -5.56
N THR A 128 18.50 11.59 -4.72
CA THR A 128 18.46 11.42 -3.27
C THR A 128 17.57 10.25 -2.83
N LEU A 129 16.39 10.10 -3.45
CA LEU A 129 15.49 8.98 -3.16
C LEU A 129 16.08 7.65 -3.63
N VAL A 130 16.70 7.61 -4.82
CA VAL A 130 17.41 6.42 -5.33
C VAL A 130 18.50 5.97 -4.35
N ASP A 131 19.31 6.90 -3.85
CA ASP A 131 20.40 6.57 -2.92
C ASP A 131 19.88 6.09 -1.55
N SER A 132 18.78 6.66 -1.07
CA SER A 132 18.12 6.20 0.16
C SER A 132 17.56 4.79 -0.02
N LEU A 133 16.86 4.54 -1.13
CA LEU A 133 16.24 3.23 -1.40
C LEU A 133 17.27 2.14 -1.68
N ARG A 134 18.39 2.42 -2.32
CA ARG A 134 19.48 1.44 -2.47
C ARG A 134 19.96 0.90 -1.12
N GLN A 135 20.06 1.75 -0.11
CA GLN A 135 20.47 1.34 1.23
C GLN A 135 19.40 0.48 1.92
N VAL A 136 18.11 0.79 1.71
CA VAL A 136 17.00 -0.03 2.24
C VAL A 136 16.93 -1.36 1.49
N CYS A 137 17.05 -1.35 0.17
CA CYS A 137 17.04 -2.55 -0.67
C CYS A 137 18.15 -3.54 -0.30
N ALA A 138 19.35 -3.07 0.04
CA ALA A 138 20.41 -3.95 0.50
C ALA A 138 20.01 -4.76 1.74
N ALA A 139 19.28 -4.15 2.69
CA ALA A 139 18.72 -4.86 3.85
C ALA A 139 17.54 -5.77 3.45
N ALA A 140 16.73 -5.35 2.50
CA ALA A 140 15.62 -6.17 1.99
C ALA A 140 16.13 -7.45 1.30
N GLU A 141 17.21 -7.34 0.51
CA GLU A 141 17.89 -8.49 -0.10
C GLU A 141 18.48 -9.44 0.95
N GLU A 142 19.18 -8.89 1.96
CA GLU A 142 19.76 -9.67 3.07
C GLU A 142 18.68 -10.49 3.81
N HIS A 143 17.49 -9.92 4.00
CA HIS A 143 16.41 -10.56 4.74
C HIS A 143 15.39 -11.30 3.87
N GLY A 144 15.52 -11.25 2.55
CA GLY A 144 14.60 -11.89 1.60
C GLY A 144 13.19 -11.29 1.68
N VAL A 145 13.08 -9.96 1.73
CA VAL A 145 11.84 -9.20 1.85
C VAL A 145 11.61 -8.37 0.59
N MET A 146 10.37 -8.31 0.12
CA MET A 146 9.96 -7.41 -0.95
C MET A 146 9.55 -6.05 -0.38
N LEU A 147 9.92 -4.99 -1.08
CA LEU A 147 9.52 -3.61 -0.80
C LEU A 147 8.45 -3.21 -1.81
N ALA A 148 7.34 -2.66 -1.37
CA ALA A 148 6.26 -2.20 -2.22
C ALA A 148 6.16 -0.67 -2.18
N VAL A 149 6.76 0.01 -3.16
CA VAL A 149 6.71 1.47 -3.27
C VAL A 149 5.38 1.91 -3.87
N GLU A 150 4.80 2.93 -3.29
CA GLU A 150 3.60 3.58 -3.81
C GLU A 150 3.94 4.96 -4.39
N GLY A 151 3.17 5.40 -5.39
CA GLY A 151 3.25 6.73 -5.97
C GLY A 151 2.04 7.59 -5.62
N HIS A 152 2.17 8.89 -5.87
CA HIS A 152 1.07 9.84 -5.70
C HIS A 152 1.36 11.12 -6.47
N THR A 153 0.36 11.70 -7.13
CA THR A 153 0.46 12.94 -7.93
C THR A 153 1.04 14.14 -7.16
N LEU A 154 0.98 14.14 -5.84
CA LEU A 154 1.55 15.20 -4.98
C LEU A 154 3.02 14.95 -4.60
N SER A 155 3.58 13.80 -4.92
CA SER A 155 4.91 13.36 -4.50
C SER A 155 5.94 13.43 -5.64
N ILE A 156 7.16 12.97 -5.34
CA ILE A 156 8.20 12.81 -6.36
C ILE A 156 7.88 11.67 -7.35
N LEU A 157 7.01 10.73 -6.97
CA LEU A 157 6.58 9.59 -7.76
C LEU A 157 5.18 9.85 -8.30
N ASP A 158 5.05 10.89 -9.12
CA ASP A 158 3.80 11.49 -9.59
C ASP A 158 3.20 10.81 -10.82
N THR A 159 3.98 9.97 -11.52
CA THR A 159 3.53 9.22 -12.69
C THR A 159 4.00 7.76 -12.66
N PRO A 160 3.31 6.86 -13.37
CA PRO A 160 3.75 5.46 -13.53
C PRO A 160 5.17 5.35 -14.07
N GLU A 161 5.53 6.18 -15.05
CA GLU A 161 6.88 6.20 -15.65
C GLU A 161 7.93 6.59 -14.62
N ARG A 162 7.63 7.56 -13.75
CA ARG A 162 8.57 8.00 -12.72
C ARG A 162 8.86 6.90 -11.71
N ILE A 163 7.87 6.06 -11.40
CA ILE A 163 8.04 4.89 -10.52
C ILE A 163 8.87 3.82 -11.22
N ARG A 164 8.58 3.50 -12.49
CA ARG A 164 9.41 2.58 -13.28
C ARG A 164 10.86 3.04 -13.31
N ASP A 165 11.10 4.31 -13.64
CA ASP A 165 12.43 4.89 -13.69
C ASP A 165 13.15 4.81 -12.34
N LEU A 166 12.42 4.97 -11.21
CA LEU A 166 12.96 4.76 -9.87
C LEU A 166 13.37 3.30 -9.65
N ILE A 167 12.49 2.35 -9.95
CA ILE A 167 12.77 0.91 -9.75
C ILE A 167 13.99 0.49 -10.58
N GLU A 168 14.07 0.93 -11.83
CA GLU A 168 15.20 0.66 -12.72
C GLU A 168 16.48 1.34 -12.23
N ALA A 169 16.41 2.61 -11.79
CA ALA A 169 17.57 3.33 -11.27
C ALA A 169 18.11 2.74 -9.97
N VAL A 170 17.24 2.28 -9.08
CA VAL A 170 17.65 1.57 -7.84
C VAL A 170 18.30 0.23 -8.21
N GLY A 171 17.74 -0.50 -9.16
CA GLY A 171 18.31 -1.72 -9.73
C GLY A 171 18.27 -2.94 -8.81
N SER A 172 17.42 -2.94 -7.77
CA SER A 172 17.25 -4.06 -6.85
C SER A 172 16.05 -4.93 -7.23
N PRO A 173 16.18 -6.26 -7.20
CA PRO A 173 15.05 -7.16 -7.46
C PRO A 173 13.99 -7.12 -6.36
N THR A 174 14.28 -6.53 -5.20
CA THR A 174 13.36 -6.46 -4.08
C THR A 174 12.42 -5.25 -4.13
N LEU A 175 12.73 -4.20 -4.92
CA LEU A 175 11.86 -3.04 -5.05
C LEU A 175 10.78 -3.31 -6.09
N ARG A 176 9.53 -3.24 -5.67
CA ARG A 176 8.33 -3.53 -6.42
C ARG A 176 7.29 -2.44 -6.22
N PHE A 177 6.15 -2.55 -6.88
CA PHE A 177 5.09 -1.55 -6.87
C PHE A 177 3.88 -1.99 -6.03
N ASN A 178 3.33 -1.04 -5.27
CA ASN A 178 2.01 -1.09 -4.65
C ASN A 178 1.03 -0.30 -5.50
N ALA A 179 0.08 -0.99 -6.13
CA ALA A 179 -0.85 -0.37 -7.07
C ALA A 179 -2.02 0.31 -6.34
N ASP A 180 -2.05 1.64 -6.38
CA ASP A 180 -3.14 2.47 -5.90
C ASP A 180 -3.56 3.45 -7.00
N PRO A 181 -4.52 3.09 -7.85
CA PRO A 181 -4.89 3.92 -9.00
C PRO A 181 -5.42 5.31 -8.65
N VAL A 182 -6.12 5.47 -7.51
CA VAL A 182 -6.69 6.77 -7.10
C VAL A 182 -5.59 7.81 -6.94
N ASN A 183 -4.42 7.41 -6.48
CA ASN A 183 -3.29 8.30 -6.26
C ASN A 183 -2.74 8.96 -7.55
N PHE A 184 -3.12 8.47 -8.73
CA PHE A 184 -2.66 8.99 -10.03
C PHE A 184 -3.69 9.87 -10.73
N VAL A 185 -4.88 10.06 -10.16
CA VAL A 185 -5.87 10.98 -10.72
C VAL A 185 -5.42 12.41 -10.50
N SER A 186 -4.98 13.08 -11.56
CA SER A 186 -4.40 14.43 -11.51
C SER A 186 -5.21 15.48 -12.27
N SER A 187 -6.25 15.07 -12.98
CA SER A 187 -7.05 15.94 -13.83
C SER A 187 -8.50 15.46 -13.94
N LEU A 188 -9.42 16.38 -14.33
CA LEU A 188 -10.82 16.02 -14.62
C LEU A 188 -10.92 15.00 -15.78
N ARG A 189 -9.98 15.06 -16.73
CA ARG A 189 -9.96 14.11 -17.86
C ARG A 189 -9.71 12.68 -17.35
N GLU A 190 -8.76 12.51 -16.47
CA GLU A 190 -8.46 11.21 -15.84
C GLU A 190 -9.58 10.79 -14.88
N ALA A 191 -10.12 11.73 -14.10
CA ALA A 191 -11.23 11.46 -13.19
C ALA A 191 -12.49 10.87 -13.90
N TYR A 192 -12.71 11.26 -15.15
CA TYR A 192 -13.83 10.76 -15.97
C TYR A 192 -13.43 9.70 -17.01
N ALA A 193 -12.15 9.28 -17.03
CA ALA A 193 -11.60 8.26 -17.91
C ALA A 193 -10.69 7.30 -17.12
N THR A 194 -11.19 6.80 -15.98
CA THR A 194 -10.38 5.98 -15.06
C THR A 194 -9.99 4.63 -15.63
N THR A 195 -10.77 4.08 -16.59
CA THR A 195 -10.42 2.84 -17.29
C THR A 195 -9.09 3.00 -18.03
N GLU A 196 -8.96 4.03 -18.86
CA GLU A 196 -7.76 4.29 -19.65
C GLU A 196 -6.56 4.62 -18.76
N MET A 197 -6.79 5.33 -17.67
CA MET A 197 -5.74 5.67 -16.68
C MET A 197 -5.23 4.40 -15.98
N ILE A 198 -6.14 3.50 -15.57
CA ILE A 198 -5.78 2.22 -14.95
C ILE A 198 -5.03 1.32 -15.94
N ASP A 199 -5.51 1.22 -17.18
CA ASP A 199 -4.83 0.44 -18.23
C ASP A 199 -3.40 0.94 -18.43
N HIS A 200 -3.20 2.25 -18.56
CA HIS A 200 -1.88 2.84 -18.66
C HIS A 200 -0.98 2.55 -17.45
N LEU A 201 -1.52 2.67 -16.24
CA LEU A 201 -0.79 2.34 -15.00
C LEU A 201 -0.23 0.91 -15.04
N PHE A 202 -1.08 -0.06 -15.40
CA PHE A 202 -0.66 -1.46 -15.44
C PHE A 202 0.17 -1.82 -16.67
N ASP A 203 0.01 -1.12 -17.80
CA ASP A 203 0.90 -1.28 -18.96
C ASP A 203 2.34 -0.88 -18.63
N VAL A 204 2.53 0.10 -17.74
CA VAL A 204 3.85 0.57 -17.31
C VAL A 204 4.39 -0.22 -16.12
N LEU A 205 3.54 -0.56 -15.14
CA LEU A 205 3.95 -1.07 -13.82
C LEU A 205 3.47 -2.48 -13.50
N GLY A 206 2.71 -3.14 -14.37
CA GLY A 206 2.16 -4.48 -14.12
C GLY A 206 3.21 -5.50 -13.71
N ASP A 207 4.35 -5.56 -14.41
CA ASP A 207 5.46 -6.49 -14.13
C ASP A 207 6.15 -6.23 -12.78
N TYR A 208 5.94 -5.05 -12.19
CA TYR A 208 6.49 -4.68 -10.89
C TYR A 208 5.46 -4.82 -9.75
N THR A 209 4.18 -4.99 -10.07
CA THR A 209 3.08 -4.98 -9.08
C THR A 209 3.10 -6.24 -8.22
N ILE A 210 3.05 -6.08 -6.88
CA ILE A 210 3.01 -7.19 -5.92
C ILE A 210 1.88 -7.10 -4.90
N CYS A 211 1.25 -5.94 -4.75
CA CYS A 211 0.08 -5.70 -3.91
C CYS A 211 -0.67 -4.48 -4.43
N GLY A 212 -1.86 -4.24 -3.92
CA GLY A 212 -2.66 -3.08 -4.30
C GLY A 212 -3.51 -2.57 -3.16
N HIS A 213 -3.88 -1.28 -3.26
CA HIS A 213 -4.81 -0.62 -2.38
C HIS A 213 -6.08 -0.26 -3.16
N ALA A 214 -7.23 -0.56 -2.58
CA ALA A 214 -8.52 -0.20 -3.11
C ALA A 214 -9.05 1.02 -2.38
N LYS A 215 -9.18 2.10 -3.12
CA LYS A 215 -9.80 3.36 -2.75
C LYS A 215 -10.86 3.74 -3.77
N ASP A 216 -11.56 4.79 -3.50
CA ASP A 216 -12.43 5.46 -4.46
C ASP A 216 -12.39 6.98 -4.25
N PHE A 217 -12.96 7.74 -5.17
CA PHE A 217 -12.95 9.19 -5.11
C PHE A 217 -14.12 9.79 -5.86
N PHE A 218 -14.43 11.05 -5.58
CA PHE A 218 -15.34 11.85 -6.37
C PHE A 218 -14.76 13.24 -6.64
N VAL A 219 -15.34 13.94 -7.62
CA VAL A 219 -14.99 15.31 -7.96
C VAL A 219 -15.97 16.24 -7.26
N GLU A 220 -15.46 17.18 -6.47
CA GLU A 220 -16.31 18.19 -5.84
C GLU A 220 -16.69 19.34 -6.79
N ASP A 221 -17.90 19.83 -6.69
CA ASP A 221 -18.43 20.98 -7.44
C ASP A 221 -17.82 22.29 -6.93
N GLN A 222 -16.53 22.50 -7.22
CA GLN A 222 -15.77 23.70 -6.83
C GLN A 222 -15.08 24.33 -8.05
N LEU A 223 -14.73 25.65 -7.94
CA LEU A 223 -14.04 26.36 -9.02
C LEU A 223 -12.58 25.96 -9.18
N VAL A 224 -11.96 25.42 -8.14
CA VAL A 224 -10.63 24.81 -8.18
C VAL A 224 -10.82 23.31 -8.15
N LEU A 225 -10.03 22.58 -8.97
CA LEU A 225 -10.08 21.10 -8.97
C LEU A 225 -9.87 20.58 -7.55
N HIS A 226 -10.86 19.87 -7.06
CA HIS A 226 -10.85 19.23 -5.76
C HIS A 226 -11.37 17.80 -5.91
N LEU A 227 -10.53 16.84 -5.52
CA LEU A 227 -10.83 15.42 -5.47
C LEU A 227 -10.89 15.02 -4.00
N GLU A 228 -11.95 14.32 -3.63
CA GLU A 228 -12.15 13.84 -2.26
C GLU A 228 -12.24 12.32 -2.26
N GLU A 229 -11.70 11.67 -1.25
CA GLU A 229 -11.80 10.22 -1.11
C GLU A 229 -13.26 9.80 -0.84
N ALA A 230 -13.65 8.68 -1.45
CA ALA A 230 -14.94 8.04 -1.25
C ALA A 230 -14.75 6.61 -0.72
N ALA A 231 -15.80 6.04 -0.14
CA ALA A 231 -15.78 4.61 0.14
C ALA A 231 -15.76 3.82 -1.17
N VAL A 232 -15.07 2.70 -1.18
CA VAL A 232 -14.94 1.84 -2.37
C VAL A 232 -16.33 1.45 -2.90
N GLY A 233 -16.58 1.79 -4.17
CA GLY A 233 -17.85 1.58 -4.86
C GLY A 233 -18.84 2.75 -4.74
N GLU A 234 -18.50 3.82 -4.04
CA GLU A 234 -19.32 5.05 -3.96
C GLU A 234 -18.76 6.18 -4.86
N GLY A 235 -17.63 5.97 -5.54
CA GLY A 235 -16.93 6.97 -6.34
C GLY A 235 -16.90 6.69 -7.84
N LEU A 236 -15.87 7.21 -8.49
CA LEU A 236 -15.70 7.23 -9.94
C LEU A 236 -14.68 6.21 -10.47
N LEU A 237 -13.92 5.53 -9.60
CA LEU A 237 -12.91 4.58 -10.07
C LEU A 237 -13.55 3.35 -10.72
N ASP A 238 -13.06 2.95 -11.89
CA ASP A 238 -13.41 1.67 -12.51
C ASP A 238 -12.76 0.50 -11.75
N GLN A 239 -13.38 0.13 -10.62
CA GLN A 239 -12.91 -0.97 -9.77
C GLN A 239 -12.83 -2.29 -10.54
N ALA A 240 -13.70 -2.52 -11.52
CA ALA A 240 -13.70 -3.76 -12.29
C ALA A 240 -12.43 -3.87 -13.16
N THR A 241 -12.03 -2.79 -13.82
CA THR A 241 -10.79 -2.74 -14.59
C THR A 241 -9.57 -2.86 -13.66
N PHE A 242 -9.56 -2.15 -12.53
CA PHE A 242 -8.48 -2.29 -11.54
C PHE A 242 -8.29 -3.76 -11.12
N LEU A 243 -9.36 -4.43 -10.71
CA LEU A 243 -9.28 -5.81 -10.24
C LEU A 243 -8.83 -6.78 -11.34
N ARG A 244 -9.33 -6.62 -12.59
CA ARG A 244 -8.89 -7.46 -13.72
C ARG A 244 -7.40 -7.30 -14.01
N ARG A 245 -6.92 -6.06 -14.15
CA ARG A 245 -5.51 -5.78 -14.43
C ARG A 245 -4.61 -6.27 -13.30
N PHE A 246 -5.04 -6.10 -12.04
CA PHE A 246 -4.31 -6.64 -10.90
C PHE A 246 -4.24 -8.18 -10.91
N GLU A 247 -5.37 -8.88 -11.16
CA GLU A 247 -5.38 -10.35 -11.25
C GLU A 247 -4.49 -10.87 -12.38
N GLU A 248 -4.40 -10.16 -13.50
CA GLU A 248 -3.52 -10.53 -14.64
C GLU A 248 -2.04 -10.53 -14.24
N CYS A 249 -1.57 -9.58 -13.46
CA CYS A 249 -0.16 -9.45 -13.09
C CYS A 249 0.18 -10.00 -11.69
N CYS A 250 -0.76 -10.03 -10.77
CA CYS A 250 -0.54 -10.42 -9.38
C CYS A 250 -1.66 -11.33 -8.81
N PRO A 251 -1.91 -12.52 -9.40
CA PRO A 251 -3.03 -13.40 -9.05
C PRO A 251 -2.96 -13.98 -7.62
N ASP A 252 -1.81 -13.89 -6.96
CA ASP A 252 -1.57 -14.32 -5.58
C ASP A 252 -1.34 -13.14 -4.62
N GLY A 253 -1.54 -11.92 -5.10
CA GLY A 253 -1.39 -10.69 -4.31
C GLY A 253 -2.63 -10.36 -3.48
N TYR A 254 -2.43 -9.45 -2.54
CA TYR A 254 -3.49 -8.82 -1.76
C TYR A 254 -3.89 -7.48 -2.36
N VAL A 255 -5.20 -7.27 -2.52
CA VAL A 255 -5.81 -5.95 -2.67
C VAL A 255 -6.42 -5.57 -1.32
N GLN A 256 -6.00 -4.45 -0.77
CA GLN A 256 -6.35 -4.00 0.57
C GLN A 256 -7.27 -2.77 0.50
N ILE A 257 -8.41 -2.83 1.16
CA ILE A 257 -9.24 -1.64 1.39
C ILE A 257 -8.54 -0.77 2.44
N GLU A 258 -8.44 0.53 2.19
CA GLU A 258 -7.80 1.45 3.12
C GLU A 258 -8.55 2.78 3.30
N HIS A 259 -8.10 3.60 4.26
CA HIS A 259 -8.57 4.95 4.58
C HIS A 259 -10.05 5.04 4.97
N LEU A 260 -10.65 3.95 5.39
CA LEU A 260 -12.04 3.94 5.82
C LEU A 260 -12.17 3.79 7.35
N PRO A 261 -13.12 4.50 7.97
CA PRO A 261 -13.51 4.21 9.34
C PRO A 261 -14.16 2.83 9.41
N ASP A 262 -14.04 2.19 10.58
CA ASP A 262 -14.44 0.79 10.80
C ASP A 262 -15.89 0.48 10.38
N ASP A 263 -16.80 1.42 10.56
CA ASP A 263 -18.22 1.28 10.21
C ASP A 263 -18.50 1.30 8.69
N LYS A 264 -17.59 1.85 7.88
CA LYS A 264 -17.65 1.87 6.42
C LYS A 264 -17.04 0.62 5.76
N ILE A 265 -16.11 -0.06 6.44
CA ILE A 265 -15.37 -1.19 5.90
C ILE A 265 -16.28 -2.33 5.40
N PRO A 266 -17.36 -2.74 6.10
CA PRO A 266 -18.22 -3.83 5.63
C PRO A 266 -18.87 -3.56 4.27
N ALA A 267 -19.42 -2.36 4.06
CA ALA A 267 -20.06 -1.97 2.82
C ALA A 267 -19.06 -1.88 1.65
N ALA A 268 -17.89 -1.27 1.90
CA ALA A 268 -16.81 -1.18 0.92
C ALA A 268 -16.29 -2.58 0.53
N ARG A 269 -16.15 -3.48 1.51
CA ARG A 269 -15.78 -4.88 1.27
C ARG A 269 -16.79 -5.61 0.40
N GLU A 270 -18.09 -5.46 0.67
CA GLU A 270 -19.15 -6.10 -0.12
C GLU A 270 -19.13 -5.56 -1.54
N SER A 271 -19.04 -4.25 -1.73
CA SER A 271 -18.96 -3.60 -3.05
C SER A 271 -17.77 -4.11 -3.86
N LEU A 272 -16.56 -4.13 -3.28
CA LEU A 272 -15.36 -4.60 -3.97
C LEU A 272 -15.45 -6.09 -4.31
N PHE A 273 -15.97 -6.88 -3.38
CA PHE A 273 -16.16 -8.32 -3.58
C PHE A 273 -17.12 -8.63 -4.72
N ASP A 274 -18.28 -8.00 -4.74
CA ASP A 274 -19.32 -8.21 -5.77
C ASP A 274 -18.85 -7.70 -7.14
N THR A 275 -18.15 -6.56 -7.17
CA THR A 275 -17.50 -6.06 -8.39
C THR A 275 -16.49 -7.07 -8.93
N GLY A 276 -15.66 -7.65 -8.07
CA GLY A 276 -14.70 -8.67 -8.47
C GLY A 276 -15.38 -9.92 -9.02
N ILE A 277 -16.43 -10.41 -8.36
CA ILE A 277 -17.22 -11.56 -8.88
C ILE A 277 -17.80 -11.24 -10.26
N ALA A 278 -18.39 -10.06 -10.44
CA ALA A 278 -18.95 -9.62 -11.72
C ALA A 278 -17.85 -9.49 -12.81
N ALA A 279 -16.62 -9.13 -12.43
CA ALA A 279 -15.45 -9.04 -13.30
C ALA A 279 -14.79 -10.42 -13.57
N GLY A 280 -15.30 -11.51 -12.98
CA GLY A 280 -14.78 -12.87 -13.16
C GLY A 280 -13.62 -13.24 -12.21
N ILE A 281 -13.37 -12.45 -11.16
CA ILE A 281 -12.31 -12.71 -10.19
C ILE A 281 -12.71 -13.87 -9.26
N ALA A 282 -11.79 -14.84 -9.11
CA ALA A 282 -11.89 -15.91 -8.14
C ALA A 282 -11.17 -15.54 -6.84
N TRP A 283 -11.87 -14.89 -5.92
CA TRP A 283 -11.32 -14.51 -4.63
C TRP A 283 -10.82 -15.73 -3.84
N LYS A 284 -9.55 -15.71 -3.41
CA LYS A 284 -8.89 -16.76 -2.66
C LYS A 284 -9.11 -16.59 -1.15
N GLY A 285 -9.13 -17.71 -0.40
CA GLY A 285 -9.17 -17.70 1.06
C GLY A 285 -10.49 -17.25 1.69
N LEU A 286 -11.47 -16.81 0.91
CA LEU A 286 -12.78 -16.43 1.43
C LEU A 286 -13.61 -17.70 1.70
N LEU A 287 -14.03 -17.87 2.95
CA LEU A 287 -15.02 -18.89 3.30
C LEU A 287 -16.32 -18.55 2.56
N ARG A 288 -16.90 -19.52 1.86
CA ARG A 288 -18.23 -19.44 1.19
C ARG A 288 -19.39 -19.27 2.20
N GLN A 289 -19.18 -18.61 3.30
CA GLN A 289 -20.12 -18.53 4.43
C GLN A 289 -20.79 -17.17 4.60
N LEU A 290 -21.21 -16.49 3.55
CA LEU A 290 -22.09 -15.33 3.73
C LEU A 290 -23.20 -15.31 2.70
N ARG A 291 -23.94 -16.42 2.59
CA ARG A 291 -25.30 -16.43 2.05
C ARG A 291 -26.14 -17.35 2.93
N CYS A 292 -26.67 -16.80 4.00
CA CYS A 292 -27.88 -17.26 4.68
C CYS A 292 -28.89 -16.15 4.67
#